data_61f762e7bf608420222bf8ed5cbea87d
#
_entry.id   61f762e7bf608420222bf8ed5cbea87d
#
_cell.length_a   1.000
_cell.length_b   1.000
_cell.length_c   1.000
_cell.angle_alpha   90.00
_cell.angle_beta   90.00
_cell.angle_gamma   90.00
#
_symmetry.space_group_name_H-M   'P 1'
#
loop_
_entity.id
_entity.type
_entity.pdbx_description
1 polymer ?
#
loop_
_entity_poly.entity_id
_entity_poly.type
_entity_poly.pdbx_seq_one_letter_code
_entity_poly.pdbx_strand_id
1 'polypeptide(L)'
;TYDFGDTAKLTPLLKMYTLGHDFIPPAIHAGGLRYHGMAPLVSLLVHLKIVEAVAVHQLSIFEAAHMFIKTEGVIPAPETAHALRVVIDEALDAKKKKEERVIVVNFSGHGLCDMGAYELYMAGRLEDYEYPQEQIARSLAALPKVNL
;
A
#
# COMPACT_ATOMS: atom_id res chain seq x y z
N THR A 1 -1.68 14.48 11.67
CA THR A 1 -2.63 14.45 12.78
C THR A 1 -2.09 13.59 13.93
N TYR A 2 -2.82 13.47 15.03
CA TYR A 2 -2.47 12.61 16.17
C TYR A 2 -3.50 11.49 16.28
N ASP A 3 -3.04 10.26 16.56
CA ASP A 3 -3.89 9.10 16.76
C ASP A 3 -3.21 8.06 17.65
N PHE A 4 -3.98 7.11 18.16
CA PHE A 4 -3.45 5.93 18.85
C PHE A 4 -2.89 4.92 17.85
N GLY A 5 -1.88 4.18 18.25
CA GLY A 5 -1.30 3.09 17.46
C GLY A 5 -2.15 1.82 17.45
N ASP A 6 -3.14 1.72 18.32
CA ASP A 6 -4.01 0.54 18.47
C ASP A 6 -5.45 0.91 18.81
N THR A 7 -6.39 0.00 18.48
CA THR A 7 -7.83 0.18 18.72
C THR A 7 -8.19 0.26 20.21
N ALA A 8 -7.40 -0.39 21.07
CA ALA A 8 -7.65 -0.37 22.53
C ALA A 8 -7.16 0.91 23.21
N LYS A 9 -6.49 1.80 22.47
CA LYS A 9 -5.93 3.08 22.95
C LYS A 9 -4.89 2.91 24.06
N LEU A 10 -4.15 1.81 24.01
CA LEU A 10 -3.09 1.50 24.99
C LEU A 10 -1.76 2.16 24.65
N THR A 11 -1.56 2.50 23.37
CA THR A 11 -0.39 3.26 22.94
C THR A 11 -0.54 4.75 23.23
N PRO A 12 0.56 5.50 23.34
CA PRO A 12 0.48 6.95 23.37
C PRO A 12 -0.04 7.51 22.05
N LEU A 13 -0.51 8.76 22.07
CA LEU A 13 -0.85 9.51 20.87
C LEU A 13 0.42 9.77 20.04
N LEU A 14 0.41 9.34 18.80
CA LEU A 14 1.50 9.48 17.85
C LEU A 14 1.10 10.41 16.70
N LYS A 15 2.02 11.26 16.27
CA LYS A 15 1.79 12.13 15.10
C LYS A 15 2.05 11.33 13.83
N MET A 16 1.01 11.12 13.01
CA MET A 16 1.08 10.29 11.81
C MET A 16 -0.01 10.62 10.80
N TYR A 17 0.11 10.09 9.58
CA TYR A 17 -1.02 9.97 8.67
C TYR A 17 -1.84 8.74 9.07
N THR A 18 -3.13 8.93 9.30
CA THR A 18 -4.04 7.88 9.80
C THR A 18 -5.45 8.08 9.28
N LEU A 19 -6.20 6.98 9.22
CA LEU A 19 -7.64 6.94 8.95
C LEU A 19 -8.46 6.69 10.23
N GLY A 20 -7.81 6.68 11.39
CA GLY A 20 -8.44 6.44 12.69
C GLY A 20 -8.08 5.07 13.27
N HIS A 21 -7.80 5.02 14.59
CA HIS A 21 -7.42 3.80 15.29
C HIS A 21 -8.51 2.72 15.32
N ASP A 22 -9.74 3.07 15.01
CA ASP A 22 -10.92 2.20 14.86
C ASP A 22 -11.23 1.85 13.40
N PHE A 23 -10.42 2.34 12.44
CA PHE A 23 -10.56 2.06 11.02
C PHE A 23 -10.36 0.57 10.73
N ILE A 24 -11.31 -0.02 10.02
CA ILE A 24 -11.21 -1.41 9.53
C ILE A 24 -10.88 -1.36 8.03
N PRO A 25 -9.65 -1.74 7.64
CA PRO A 25 -9.27 -1.78 6.24
C PRO A 25 -10.13 -2.75 5.43
N PRO A 26 -10.43 -2.45 4.15
CA PRO A 26 -11.14 -3.37 3.28
C PRO A 26 -10.38 -4.69 3.08
N ALA A 27 -11.09 -5.74 2.69
CA ALA A 27 -10.53 -7.07 2.49
C ALA A 27 -9.79 -7.19 1.16
N ILE A 28 -8.71 -6.40 0.98
CA ILE A 28 -7.79 -6.55 -0.14
C ILE A 28 -6.75 -7.62 0.15
N HIS A 29 -6.23 -8.26 -0.91
CA HIS A 29 -5.18 -9.28 -0.80
C HIS A 29 -3.79 -8.63 -0.69
N ALA A 30 -3.56 -7.96 0.41
CA ALA A 30 -2.28 -7.41 0.84
C ALA A 30 -2.36 -7.18 2.35
N GLY A 31 -2.45 -8.26 3.13
CA GLY A 31 -2.66 -8.20 4.58
C GLY A 31 -1.66 -7.32 5.31
N GLY A 32 -0.40 -7.34 4.87
CA GLY A 32 0.67 -6.52 5.42
C GLY A 32 0.52 -5.01 5.21
N LEU A 33 -0.35 -4.57 4.30
CA LEU A 33 -0.65 -3.15 4.04
C LEU A 33 -1.98 -2.68 4.67
N ARG A 34 -2.69 -3.56 5.35
CA ARG A 34 -4.01 -3.26 5.94
C ARG A 34 -3.89 -2.66 7.33
N TYR A 35 -3.34 -1.45 7.41
CA TYR A 35 -3.19 -0.69 8.64
C TYR A 35 -4.05 0.58 8.64
N HIS A 36 -4.38 1.09 9.84
CA HIS A 36 -5.13 2.34 9.99
C HIS A 36 -4.24 3.58 9.85
N GLY A 37 -2.94 3.45 10.13
CA GLY A 37 -2.01 4.57 10.15
C GLY A 37 -0.60 4.17 9.73
N MET A 38 0.20 5.18 9.40
CA MET A 38 1.58 5.03 8.97
C MET A 38 2.54 5.36 10.11
N ALA A 39 3.66 4.63 10.20
CA ALA A 39 4.71 4.89 11.20
C ALA A 39 5.10 6.39 11.23
N PRO A 40 5.27 6.99 12.43
CA PRO A 40 5.51 8.43 12.55
C PRO A 40 6.70 8.95 11.75
N LEU A 41 7.82 8.20 11.71
CA LEU A 41 9.00 8.59 10.92
C LEU A 41 8.74 8.57 9.42
N VAL A 42 8.03 7.56 8.91
CA VAL A 42 7.65 7.49 7.50
C VAL A 42 6.67 8.60 7.15
N SER A 43 5.69 8.87 8.03
CA SER A 43 4.78 10.01 7.88
C SER A 43 5.52 11.34 7.81
N LEU A 44 6.58 11.51 8.61
CA LEU A 44 7.42 12.71 8.59
C LEU A 44 8.18 12.84 7.27
N LEU A 45 8.77 11.75 6.76
CA LEU A 45 9.49 11.76 5.48
C LEU A 45 8.58 12.16 4.31
N VAL A 46 7.35 11.63 4.29
CA VAL A 46 6.34 12.03 3.29
C VAL A 46 5.93 13.49 3.48
N HIS A 47 5.72 13.94 4.72
CA HIS A 47 5.36 15.32 5.03
C HIS A 47 6.45 16.33 4.57
N LEU A 48 7.71 15.97 4.75
CA LEU A 48 8.88 16.75 4.31
C LEU A 48 9.17 16.59 2.81
N LYS A 49 8.38 15.81 2.08
CA LYS A 49 8.57 15.53 0.64
C LYS A 49 9.94 14.91 0.31
N ILE A 50 10.54 14.18 1.25
CA ILE A 50 11.75 13.38 1.05
C ILE A 50 11.39 12.05 0.37
N VAL A 51 10.20 11.53 0.65
CA VAL A 51 9.63 10.30 0.09
C VAL A 51 8.26 10.62 -0.49
N GLU A 52 7.96 10.04 -1.64
CA GLU A 52 6.64 10.09 -2.26
C GLU A 52 5.85 8.82 -1.94
N ALA A 53 4.54 8.97 -1.67
CA ALA A 53 3.62 7.87 -1.45
C ALA A 53 2.73 7.71 -2.67
N VAL A 54 2.65 6.48 -3.19
CA VAL A 54 1.83 6.13 -4.35
C VAL A 54 0.81 5.07 -3.96
N ALA A 55 -0.45 5.26 -4.36
CA ALA A 55 -1.50 4.27 -4.20
C ALA A 55 -1.70 3.52 -5.52
N VAL A 56 -1.83 2.20 -5.45
CA VAL A 56 -2.10 1.34 -6.60
C VAL A 56 -3.23 0.36 -6.29
N HIS A 57 -4.04 0.03 -7.29
CA HIS A 57 -5.16 -0.89 -7.16
C HIS A 57 -4.72 -2.35 -7.27
N GLN A 58 -5.49 -3.26 -6.65
CA GLN A 58 -5.09 -4.65 -6.56
C GLN A 58 -5.04 -5.37 -7.92
N LEU A 59 -5.90 -5.07 -8.88
CA LEU A 59 -5.82 -5.69 -10.21
C LEU A 59 -4.50 -5.35 -10.89
N SER A 60 -4.07 -4.09 -10.81
CA SER A 60 -2.81 -3.64 -11.41
C SER A 60 -1.58 -4.24 -10.73
N ILE A 61 -1.63 -4.51 -9.42
CA ILE A 61 -0.50 -5.16 -8.73
C ILE A 61 -0.41 -6.64 -9.08
N PHE A 62 -1.54 -7.35 -9.23
CA PHE A 62 -1.51 -8.75 -9.67
C PHE A 62 -1.09 -8.88 -11.13
N GLU A 63 -1.43 -7.92 -12.00
CA GLU A 63 -0.88 -7.84 -13.37
C GLU A 63 0.65 -7.73 -13.34
N ALA A 64 1.19 -6.81 -12.52
CA ALA A 64 2.63 -6.62 -12.33
C ALA A 64 3.30 -7.88 -11.77
N ALA A 65 2.69 -8.52 -10.76
CA ALA A 65 3.15 -9.76 -10.18
C ALA A 65 3.19 -10.88 -11.23
N HIS A 66 2.14 -11.02 -12.03
CA HIS A 66 2.08 -12.04 -13.08
C HIS A 66 3.16 -11.82 -14.17
N MET A 67 3.41 -10.58 -14.55
CA MET A 67 4.52 -10.23 -15.44
C MET A 67 5.85 -10.64 -14.82
N PHE A 68 6.09 -10.29 -13.56
CA PHE A 68 7.31 -10.62 -12.83
C PHE A 68 7.53 -12.14 -12.71
N ILE A 69 6.47 -12.90 -12.42
CA ILE A 69 6.54 -14.38 -12.39
C ILE A 69 7.01 -14.93 -13.74
N LYS A 70 6.49 -14.40 -14.85
CA LYS A 70 6.85 -14.87 -16.19
C LYS A 70 8.29 -14.53 -16.59
N THR A 71 8.83 -13.41 -16.11
CA THR A 71 10.17 -12.94 -16.49
C THR A 71 11.25 -13.44 -15.53
N GLU A 72 10.96 -13.48 -14.23
CA GLU A 72 11.94 -13.75 -13.17
C GLU A 72 11.77 -15.13 -12.51
N GLY A 73 10.64 -15.80 -12.73
CA GLY A 73 10.36 -17.12 -12.15
C GLY A 73 10.11 -17.12 -10.64
N VAL A 74 9.82 -15.96 -10.05
CA VAL A 74 9.57 -15.79 -8.61
C VAL A 74 8.17 -15.24 -8.39
N ILE A 75 7.44 -15.81 -7.43
CA ILE A 75 6.10 -15.36 -7.05
C ILE A 75 6.24 -14.31 -5.94
N PRO A 76 5.95 -13.03 -6.19
CA PRO A 76 6.01 -11.99 -5.17
C PRO A 76 4.81 -12.06 -4.22
N ALA A 77 4.98 -11.63 -2.97
CA ALA A 77 3.84 -11.35 -2.09
C ALA A 77 3.00 -10.20 -2.70
N PRO A 78 1.68 -10.15 -2.46
CA PRO A 78 0.84 -9.03 -2.92
C PRO A 78 1.35 -7.66 -2.45
N GLU A 79 1.91 -7.58 -1.25
CA GLU A 79 2.58 -6.37 -0.73
C GLU A 79 3.77 -5.96 -1.61
N THR A 80 4.63 -6.91 -1.96
CA THR A 80 5.78 -6.68 -2.85
C THR A 80 5.32 -6.27 -4.25
N ALA A 81 4.20 -6.80 -4.71
CA ALA A 81 3.64 -6.50 -6.03
C ALA A 81 3.24 -5.02 -6.17
N HIS A 82 2.91 -4.31 -5.06
CA HIS A 82 2.70 -2.86 -5.07
C HIS A 82 3.96 -2.13 -5.50
N ALA A 83 5.13 -2.52 -4.96
CA ALA A 83 6.41 -1.94 -5.38
C ALA A 83 6.74 -2.29 -6.83
N LEU A 84 6.50 -3.54 -7.25
CA LEU A 84 6.75 -3.98 -8.63
C LEU A 84 5.89 -3.22 -9.65
N ARG A 85 4.64 -2.88 -9.32
CA ARG A 85 3.80 -2.06 -10.20
C ARG A 85 4.44 -0.70 -10.47
N VAL A 86 4.91 -0.04 -9.42
CA VAL A 86 5.58 1.25 -9.53
C VAL A 86 6.91 1.13 -10.30
N VAL A 87 7.69 0.06 -10.08
CA VAL A 87 8.92 -0.22 -10.86
C VAL A 87 8.62 -0.32 -12.34
N ILE A 88 7.56 -1.03 -12.73
CA ILE A 88 7.17 -1.16 -14.14
C ILE A 88 6.76 0.20 -14.70
N ASP A 89 5.98 0.99 -13.96
CA ASP A 89 5.54 2.32 -14.40
C ASP A 89 6.74 3.26 -14.59
N GLU A 90 7.69 3.26 -13.65
CA GLU A 90 8.94 4.03 -13.74
C GLU A 90 9.81 3.61 -14.92
N ALA A 91 9.92 2.30 -15.17
CA ALA A 91 10.68 1.77 -16.32
C ALA A 91 10.03 2.15 -17.65
N LEU A 92 8.69 2.12 -17.73
CA LEU A 92 7.96 2.53 -18.93
C LEU A 92 8.06 4.03 -19.15
N ASP A 93 8.03 4.83 -18.10
CA ASP A 93 8.24 6.28 -18.18
C ASP A 93 9.66 6.62 -18.67
N ALA A 94 10.68 5.97 -18.11
CA ALA A 94 12.06 6.10 -18.55
C ALA A 94 12.23 5.76 -20.04
N LYS A 95 11.62 4.64 -20.48
CA LYS A 95 11.60 4.24 -21.90
C LYS A 95 10.94 5.28 -22.79
N LYS A 96 9.80 5.83 -22.36
CA LYS A 96 9.07 6.88 -23.10
C LYS A 96 9.90 8.17 -23.22
N LYS A 97 10.59 8.54 -22.16
CA LYS A 97 11.47 9.73 -22.09
C LYS A 97 12.83 9.50 -22.74
N LYS A 98 13.18 8.23 -23.07
CA LYS A 98 14.50 7.81 -23.55
C LYS A 98 15.61 8.17 -22.56
N GLU A 99 15.33 7.99 -21.28
CA GLU A 99 16.25 8.21 -20.17
C GLU A 99 16.80 6.87 -19.69
N GLU A 100 18.10 6.86 -19.33
CA GLU A 100 18.67 5.75 -18.57
C GLU A 100 18.34 5.94 -17.09
N ARG A 101 17.76 4.90 -16.45
CA ARG A 101 17.33 4.96 -15.05
C ARG A 101 17.67 3.68 -14.33
N VAL A 102 18.33 3.79 -13.19
CA VAL A 102 18.56 2.66 -12.27
C VAL A 102 17.46 2.67 -11.22
N ILE A 103 16.68 1.58 -11.16
CA ILE A 103 15.56 1.44 -10.23
C ILE A 103 15.90 0.32 -9.25
N VAL A 104 15.98 0.66 -7.95
CA VAL A 104 16.18 -0.31 -6.88
C VAL A 104 14.84 -0.59 -6.22
N VAL A 105 14.47 -1.87 -6.13
CA VAL A 105 13.24 -2.31 -5.46
C VAL A 105 13.57 -3.17 -4.25
N ASN A 106 12.84 -2.96 -3.15
CA ASN A 106 12.89 -3.85 -2.00
C ASN A 106 11.89 -4.98 -2.19
N PHE A 107 12.39 -6.17 -2.52
CA PHE A 107 11.57 -7.37 -2.66
C PHE A 107 11.29 -7.96 -1.26
N SER A 108 10.18 -7.55 -0.64
CA SER A 108 9.89 -7.74 0.78
C SER A 108 9.31 -9.12 1.15
N GLY A 109 8.84 -9.90 0.17
CA GLY A 109 8.28 -11.23 0.46
C GLY A 109 7.87 -12.01 -0.78
N HIS A 110 7.73 -13.34 -0.59
CA HIS A 110 7.23 -14.27 -1.61
C HIS A 110 5.73 -14.54 -1.44
N GLY A 111 5.05 -14.87 -2.54
CA GLY A 111 3.61 -15.11 -2.59
C GLY A 111 3.16 -16.55 -2.41
N LEU A 112 4.01 -17.46 -1.92
CA LEU A 112 3.64 -18.88 -1.76
C LEU A 112 2.48 -19.08 -0.77
N CYS A 113 2.30 -18.17 0.19
CA CYS A 113 1.18 -18.17 1.13
C CYS A 113 -0.09 -17.51 0.54
N ASP A 114 0.02 -16.87 -0.63
CA ASP A 114 -1.03 -16.04 -1.24
C ASP A 114 -1.60 -16.65 -2.52
N MET A 115 -1.35 -17.95 -2.76
CA MET A 115 -1.75 -18.64 -3.99
C MET A 115 -3.25 -18.56 -4.25
N GLY A 116 -4.08 -18.52 -3.20
CA GLY A 116 -5.53 -18.33 -3.35
C GLY A 116 -5.90 -16.97 -3.97
N ALA A 117 -5.15 -15.90 -3.67
CA ALA A 117 -5.35 -14.60 -4.29
C ALA A 117 -4.93 -14.61 -5.77
N TYR A 118 -3.83 -15.29 -6.09
CA TYR A 118 -3.40 -15.49 -7.48
C TYR A 118 -4.43 -16.30 -8.28
N GLU A 119 -4.99 -17.36 -7.68
CA GLU A 119 -6.07 -18.15 -8.31
C GLU A 119 -7.29 -17.27 -8.62
N LEU A 120 -7.72 -16.43 -7.66
CA LEU A 120 -8.83 -15.50 -7.88
C LEU A 120 -8.53 -14.51 -9.01
N TYR A 121 -7.31 -13.98 -9.07
CA TYR A 121 -6.88 -13.09 -10.15
C TYR A 121 -6.93 -13.80 -11.51
N MET A 122 -6.34 -14.99 -11.61
CA MET A 122 -6.31 -15.79 -12.85
C MET A 122 -7.71 -16.19 -13.33
N ALA A 123 -8.63 -16.39 -12.39
CA ALA A 123 -10.04 -16.69 -12.69
C ALA A 123 -10.89 -15.45 -13.02
N GLY A 124 -10.30 -14.22 -13.01
CA GLY A 124 -11.02 -12.97 -13.24
C GLY A 124 -12.05 -12.65 -12.16
N ARG A 125 -11.82 -13.11 -10.93
CA ARG A 125 -12.72 -12.94 -9.78
C ARG A 125 -12.24 -11.92 -8.76
N LEU A 126 -11.09 -11.28 -8.98
CA LEU A 126 -10.67 -10.13 -8.19
C LEU A 126 -11.28 -8.86 -8.74
N GLU A 127 -11.61 -7.94 -7.84
CA GLU A 127 -12.16 -6.63 -8.17
C GLU A 127 -11.35 -5.55 -7.46
N ASP A 128 -11.22 -4.39 -8.08
CA ASP A 128 -10.67 -3.22 -7.42
C ASP A 128 -11.67 -2.66 -6.42
N TYR A 129 -11.14 -2.10 -5.35
CA TYR A 129 -11.95 -1.49 -4.31
C TYR A 129 -11.46 -0.07 -4.03
N GLU A 130 -12.38 0.89 -4.14
CA GLU A 130 -12.16 2.26 -3.70
C GLU A 130 -12.86 2.50 -2.36
N TYR A 131 -12.09 2.98 -1.38
CA TYR A 131 -12.65 3.29 -0.08
C TYR A 131 -13.53 4.55 -0.16
N PRO A 132 -14.80 4.51 0.29
CA PRO A 132 -15.74 5.62 0.13
C PRO A 132 -15.26 6.90 0.83
N GLN A 133 -15.29 8.02 0.12
CA GLN A 133 -14.83 9.33 0.63
C GLN A 133 -15.60 9.78 1.88
N GLU A 134 -16.89 9.45 1.97
CA GLU A 134 -17.70 9.75 3.15
C GLU A 134 -17.20 9.02 4.40
N GLN A 135 -16.74 7.79 4.25
CA GLN A 135 -16.18 7.01 5.35
C GLN A 135 -14.81 7.58 5.78
N ILE A 136 -13.98 8.01 4.81
CA ILE A 136 -12.73 8.71 5.11
C ILE A 136 -13.03 9.98 5.92
N ALA A 137 -13.96 10.81 5.47
CA ALA A 137 -14.32 12.05 6.15
C ALA A 137 -14.86 11.80 7.58
N ARG A 138 -15.66 10.75 7.75
CA ARG A 138 -16.18 10.34 9.07
C ARG A 138 -15.05 9.90 10.00
N SER A 139 -14.14 9.05 9.52
CA SER A 139 -12.98 8.58 10.28
C SER A 139 -12.09 9.74 10.71
N LEU A 140 -11.79 10.66 9.80
CA LEU A 140 -10.96 11.84 10.09
C LEU A 140 -11.62 12.79 11.11
N ALA A 141 -12.95 12.92 11.08
CA ALA A 141 -13.68 13.74 12.05
C ALA A 141 -13.67 13.17 13.48
N ALA A 142 -13.48 11.85 13.61
CA ALA A 142 -13.43 11.15 14.91
C ALA A 142 -12.03 11.14 15.55
N LEU A 143 -10.99 11.63 14.85
CA LEU A 143 -9.62 11.64 15.37
C LEU A 143 -9.46 12.48 16.64
N PRO A 144 -8.54 12.11 17.56
CA PRO A 144 -8.25 12.87 18.76
C PRO A 144 -7.84 14.31 18.43
N LYS A 145 -8.47 15.26 19.10
CA LYS A 145 -8.09 16.68 19.01
C LYS A 145 -7.05 16.98 20.09
N VAL A 146 -5.86 17.34 19.67
CA VAL A 146 -4.75 17.72 20.55
C VAL A 146 -4.57 19.22 20.49
N ASN A 147 -4.74 19.90 21.61
CA ASN A 147 -4.38 21.30 21.76
C ASN A 147 -2.88 21.36 22.07
N LEU A 148 -2.09 21.88 21.15
CA LEU A 148 -0.65 22.10 21.28
C LEU A 148 -0.39 23.56 21.64
#